data_d554c0cf27b695f847d7e6d468d41aec
#
_entry.id   d554c0cf27b695f847d7e6d468d41aec
#
_cell.length_a   1.000
_cell.length_b   1.000
_cell.length_c   1.000
_cell.angle_alpha   90.00
_cell.angle_beta   90.00
_cell.angle_gamma   90.00
#
_symmetry.space_group_name_H-M   'P 1'
#
loop_
_entity.id
_entity.type
_entity.pdbx_description
1 polymer ?
#
loop_
_entity_poly.entity_id
_entity_poly.type
_entity_poly.pdbx_seq_one_letter_code
_entity_poly.pdbx_strand_id
1 'polypeptide(L)'
;MSHVALQGLRGAGDHRLVSVSSAAVGAPGSPRRYLHSLWLLSARDLRVRYATSALGYLWSVLDPLVMSLIYWFVFTQVFHRGAGEEPYILFLITALLPWVWFNAAVSDFTRAFNKDARLVRSTAIPRSIWVNRIVLSKGIEFLFSLPVLVAFAILAGGTVSWGLLLFPVAVLLQTMFLVGLGLIVAPLCVIWGDLERTTRLILRALFYATPIIYGVSDLPAPFDAISAFNPLAGIFTLYRVGFFPAQWDTLSVVVGAVVSVVVLFLGVWTFKRLERSVLKEL
;
A
#
# COMPACT_ATOMS: atom_id res chain seq x y z
N MET A 1 -1.17 16.81 76.27
CA MET A 1 -1.70 18.14 76.01
C MET A 1 -1.14 18.57 74.68
N SER A 2 -1.78 18.75 73.59
CA SER A 2 -3.09 19.20 73.24
C SER A 2 -3.50 18.63 71.87
N HIS A 3 -4.72 18.17 71.76
CA HIS A 3 -5.42 17.94 70.48
C HIS A 3 -5.63 19.26 69.76
N VAL A 4 -5.39 19.29 68.45
CA VAL A 4 -6.14 20.16 67.52
C VAL A 4 -6.51 19.35 66.28
N ALA A 5 -7.81 19.17 66.13
CA ALA A 5 -8.51 18.63 65.00
C ALA A 5 -8.41 19.60 63.80
N LEU A 6 -8.21 19.09 62.63
CA LEU A 6 -8.56 19.75 61.37
C LEU A 6 -9.54 18.84 60.60
N GLN A 7 -10.81 19.12 60.80
CA GLN A 7 -11.92 18.72 59.96
C GLN A 7 -11.94 19.52 58.66
N GLY A 8 -12.24 18.84 57.59
CA GLY A 8 -13.08 19.37 56.55
C GLY A 8 -12.38 20.07 55.40
N LEU A 9 -12.26 19.34 54.27
CA LEU A 9 -12.69 19.85 52.96
C LEU A 9 -12.85 18.62 52.05
N ARG A 10 -14.01 18.01 52.11
CA ARG A 10 -14.50 17.13 51.02
C ARG A 10 -14.87 18.03 49.83
N GLY A 11 -13.92 18.23 48.92
CA GLY A 11 -14.22 18.71 47.59
C GLY A 11 -14.70 17.53 46.73
N ALA A 12 -16.00 17.45 46.50
CA ALA A 12 -16.59 16.54 45.51
C ALA A 12 -16.16 16.96 44.11
N GLY A 13 -14.99 16.47 43.67
CA GLY A 13 -14.62 16.48 42.30
C GLY A 13 -15.47 15.47 41.53
N ASP A 14 -16.43 15.98 40.80
CA ASP A 14 -17.31 15.25 39.88
C ASP A 14 -16.43 14.65 38.76
N HIS A 15 -15.76 13.53 39.06
CA HIS A 15 -15.16 12.67 38.04
C HIS A 15 -16.32 11.99 37.30
N ARG A 16 -16.95 12.75 36.41
CA ARG A 16 -17.67 12.15 35.27
C ARG A 16 -16.68 11.33 34.49
N LEU A 17 -16.48 10.10 34.92
CA LEU A 17 -15.96 9.05 34.06
C LEU A 17 -16.89 9.02 32.87
N VAL A 18 -16.41 9.57 31.76
CA VAL A 18 -17.05 9.39 30.47
C VAL A 18 -17.02 7.88 30.23
N SER A 19 -18.10 7.23 30.63
CA SER A 19 -18.35 5.84 30.29
C SER A 19 -18.51 5.81 28.77
N VAL A 20 -17.38 5.63 28.05
CA VAL A 20 -17.41 5.29 26.65
C VAL A 20 -18.22 4.01 26.57
N SER A 21 -19.42 4.14 26.06
CA SER A 21 -20.39 3.05 25.94
C SER A 21 -19.69 1.88 25.24
N SER A 22 -19.32 0.85 25.97
CA SER A 22 -18.73 -0.39 25.45
C SER A 22 -19.71 -1.17 24.56
N ALA A 23 -20.96 -0.73 24.49
CA ALA A 23 -22.02 -1.34 23.69
C ALA A 23 -21.83 -1.15 22.16
N ALA A 24 -21.00 -0.19 21.71
CA ALA A 24 -20.73 0.03 20.30
C ALA A 24 -19.62 -0.88 19.72
N VAL A 25 -18.86 -1.56 20.59
CA VAL A 25 -17.75 -2.44 20.17
C VAL A 25 -18.25 -3.88 20.28
N GLY A 26 -18.57 -4.52 19.13
CA GLY A 26 -19.06 -5.90 19.06
C GLY A 26 -18.21 -6.91 19.85
N ALA A 27 -18.73 -8.14 20.02
CA ALA A 27 -18.08 -9.21 20.78
C ALA A 27 -16.62 -9.43 20.37
N PRO A 28 -15.73 -9.92 21.28
CA PRO A 28 -14.36 -10.25 20.97
C PRO A 28 -14.29 -11.18 19.75
N GLY A 29 -13.55 -10.77 18.69
CA GLY A 29 -13.44 -11.55 17.43
C GLY A 29 -14.51 -11.22 16.38
N SER A 30 -15.43 -10.28 16.60
CA SER A 30 -16.42 -9.90 15.57
C SER A 30 -15.76 -9.19 14.38
N PRO A 31 -16.22 -9.43 13.12
CA PRO A 31 -15.71 -8.73 11.94
C PRO A 31 -15.79 -7.21 12.05
N ARG A 32 -16.84 -6.69 12.68
CA ARG A 32 -17.00 -5.24 12.93
C ARG A 32 -15.88 -4.66 13.79
N ARG A 33 -15.49 -5.39 14.84
CA ARG A 33 -14.38 -4.97 15.71
C ARG A 33 -13.06 -5.01 14.97
N TYR A 34 -12.84 -6.01 14.14
CA TYR A 34 -11.64 -6.09 13.27
C TYR A 34 -11.56 -4.88 12.35
N LEU A 35 -12.62 -4.59 11.58
CA LEU A 35 -12.66 -3.46 10.65
C LEU A 35 -12.51 -2.11 11.37
N HIS A 36 -13.13 -1.95 12.52
CA HIS A 36 -12.99 -0.73 13.34
C HIS A 36 -11.54 -0.54 13.81
N SER A 37 -10.91 -1.58 14.34
CA SER A 37 -9.50 -1.54 14.76
C SER A 37 -8.56 -1.32 13.58
N LEU A 38 -8.84 -1.93 12.43
CA LEU A 38 -8.09 -1.74 11.19
C LEU A 38 -8.13 -0.26 10.76
N TRP A 39 -9.32 0.33 10.73
CA TRP A 39 -9.50 1.74 10.39
C TRP A 39 -8.77 2.67 11.36
N LEU A 40 -8.92 2.47 12.67
CA LEU A 40 -8.26 3.29 13.68
C LEU A 40 -6.74 3.24 13.57
N LEU A 41 -6.16 2.05 13.38
CA LEU A 41 -4.71 1.87 13.24
C LEU A 41 -4.21 2.49 11.94
N SER A 42 -4.93 2.32 10.83
CA SER A 42 -4.58 2.93 9.55
C SER A 42 -4.65 4.47 9.62
N ALA A 43 -5.69 5.01 10.22
CA ALA A 43 -5.83 6.46 10.43
C ALA A 43 -4.73 7.02 11.35
N ARG A 44 -4.32 6.26 12.38
CA ARG A 44 -3.18 6.60 13.23
C ARG A 44 -1.89 6.68 12.40
N ASP A 45 -1.63 5.69 11.57
CA ASP A 45 -0.40 5.64 10.75
C ASP A 45 -0.32 6.82 9.79
N LEU A 46 -1.44 7.20 9.17
CA LEU A 46 -1.54 8.40 8.33
C LEU A 46 -1.26 9.68 9.14
N ARG A 47 -1.90 9.83 10.30
CA ARG A 47 -1.68 11.02 11.16
C ARG A 47 -0.25 11.14 11.63
N VAL A 48 0.35 10.04 12.11
CA VAL A 48 1.74 10.04 12.61
C VAL A 48 2.73 10.38 11.49
N ARG A 49 2.50 9.88 10.28
CA ARG A 49 3.38 10.17 9.13
C ARG A 49 3.42 11.66 8.79
N TYR A 50 2.29 12.34 8.88
CA TYR A 50 2.17 13.74 8.45
C TYR A 50 2.12 14.74 9.60
N ALA A 51 2.12 14.28 10.86
CA ALA A 51 1.97 15.13 12.05
C ALA A 51 3.05 16.20 12.21
N THR A 52 4.28 15.90 11.76
CA THR A 52 5.42 16.80 11.86
C THR A 52 5.77 17.52 10.55
N SER A 53 4.98 17.28 9.50
CA SER A 53 5.25 17.84 8.17
C SER A 53 4.49 19.13 7.93
N ALA A 54 5.17 20.18 7.48
CA ALA A 54 4.56 21.45 7.13
C ALA A 54 3.55 21.33 5.96
N LEU A 55 3.83 20.46 5.00
CA LEU A 55 2.97 20.21 3.83
C LEU A 55 1.97 19.05 4.06
N GLY A 56 2.09 18.33 5.19
CA GLY A 56 1.17 17.27 5.55
C GLY A 56 0.91 16.26 4.42
N TYR A 57 -0.36 16.01 4.17
CA TYR A 57 -0.82 15.08 3.10
C TYR A 57 -0.44 15.52 1.69
N LEU A 58 -0.03 16.77 1.46
CA LEU A 58 0.37 17.24 0.13
C LEU A 58 1.59 16.48 -0.40
N TRP A 59 2.44 15.93 0.47
CA TRP A 59 3.56 15.08 0.07
C TRP A 59 3.12 13.82 -0.67
N SER A 60 1.97 13.23 -0.34
CA SER A 60 1.45 12.06 -1.08
C SER A 60 1.09 12.37 -2.53
N VAL A 61 0.93 13.66 -2.85
CA VAL A 61 0.67 14.18 -4.20
C VAL A 61 1.97 14.67 -4.85
N LEU A 62 2.79 15.41 -4.10
CA LEU A 62 4.02 16.04 -4.60
C LEU A 62 5.10 15.02 -4.98
N ASP A 63 5.31 13.98 -4.16
CA ASP A 63 6.34 12.98 -4.42
C ASP A 63 6.12 12.27 -5.79
N PRO A 64 4.96 11.67 -6.07
CA PRO A 64 4.72 11.07 -7.38
C PRO A 64 4.70 12.10 -8.52
N LEU A 65 4.24 13.35 -8.26
CA LEU A 65 4.25 14.40 -9.26
C LEU A 65 5.68 14.78 -9.68
N VAL A 66 6.55 15.04 -8.71
CA VAL A 66 7.96 15.40 -8.97
C VAL A 66 8.67 14.26 -9.69
N MET A 67 8.48 13.00 -9.25
CA MET A 67 9.07 11.84 -9.92
C MET A 67 8.55 11.68 -11.35
N SER A 68 7.27 11.90 -11.57
CA SER A 68 6.69 11.85 -12.94
C SER A 68 7.29 12.92 -13.84
N LEU A 69 7.45 14.14 -13.34
CA LEU A 69 8.07 15.24 -14.09
C LEU A 69 9.55 14.97 -14.42
N ILE A 70 10.30 14.39 -13.47
CA ILE A 70 11.70 14.00 -13.69
C ILE A 70 11.79 12.94 -14.79
N TYR A 71 10.99 11.87 -14.70
CA TYR A 71 11.00 10.82 -15.73
C TYR A 71 10.54 11.36 -17.08
N TRP A 72 9.46 12.15 -17.13
CA TRP A 72 9.03 12.80 -18.35
C TRP A 72 10.13 13.64 -18.98
N PHE A 73 10.78 14.52 -18.19
CA PHE A 73 11.87 15.36 -18.68
C PHE A 73 13.04 14.51 -19.23
N VAL A 74 13.47 13.52 -18.49
CA VAL A 74 14.60 12.66 -18.89
C VAL A 74 14.27 11.89 -20.18
N PHE A 75 13.12 11.24 -20.24
CA PHE A 75 12.80 10.37 -21.38
C PHE A 75 12.40 11.17 -22.63
N THR A 76 11.67 12.28 -22.48
CA THR A 76 11.23 13.08 -23.63
C THR A 76 12.24 14.12 -24.06
N GLN A 77 12.85 14.85 -23.12
CA GLN A 77 13.72 15.98 -23.46
C GLN A 77 15.20 15.58 -23.61
N VAL A 78 15.69 14.62 -22.82
CA VAL A 78 17.09 14.20 -22.88
C VAL A 78 17.30 13.05 -23.85
N PHE A 79 16.52 12.00 -23.74
CA PHE A 79 16.67 10.83 -24.59
C PHE A 79 15.94 10.93 -25.93
N HIS A 80 15.02 11.87 -26.10
CA HIS A 80 14.20 12.07 -27.30
C HIS A 80 13.52 10.76 -27.77
N ARG A 81 13.26 9.85 -26.85
CA ARG A 81 12.61 8.57 -27.10
C ARG A 81 11.20 8.62 -26.50
N GLY A 82 10.20 8.53 -27.33
CA GLY A 82 8.87 8.12 -26.91
C GLY A 82 8.94 6.63 -26.54
N ALA A 83 9.16 6.33 -25.26
CA ALA A 83 8.95 4.98 -24.76
C ALA A 83 7.46 4.86 -24.39
N GLY A 84 6.81 3.74 -24.71
CA GLY A 84 5.39 3.58 -24.47
C GLY A 84 4.51 4.30 -25.50
N GLU A 85 3.40 4.87 -25.04
CA GLU A 85 2.43 5.58 -25.88
C GLU A 85 2.31 7.06 -25.53
N GLU A 86 1.93 7.87 -26.52
CA GLU A 86 1.65 9.29 -26.30
C GLU A 86 0.21 9.51 -25.78
N PRO A 87 0.00 10.44 -24.84
CA PRO A 87 1.02 11.30 -24.22
C PRO A 87 1.82 10.57 -23.13
N TYR A 88 3.14 10.51 -23.27
CA TYR A 88 4.04 9.73 -22.41
C TYR A 88 3.89 10.04 -20.90
N ILE A 89 3.66 11.30 -20.54
CA ILE A 89 3.48 11.66 -19.12
C ILE A 89 2.28 10.94 -18.50
N LEU A 90 1.18 10.82 -19.24
CA LEU A 90 -0.02 10.11 -18.79
C LEU A 90 0.26 8.59 -18.74
N PHE A 91 0.93 8.04 -19.76
CA PHE A 91 1.36 6.65 -19.80
C PHE A 91 2.21 6.28 -18.58
N LEU A 92 3.16 7.14 -18.22
CA LEU A 92 4.03 6.94 -17.07
C LEU A 92 3.25 6.96 -15.74
N ILE A 93 2.40 7.98 -15.52
CA ILE A 93 1.70 8.18 -14.25
C ILE A 93 0.74 7.04 -13.96
N THR A 94 0.07 6.50 -14.97
CA THR A 94 -0.87 5.37 -14.80
C THR A 94 -0.25 4.13 -14.17
N ALA A 95 1.05 3.90 -14.35
CA ALA A 95 1.77 2.80 -13.72
C ALA A 95 2.62 3.23 -12.52
N LEU A 96 3.13 4.47 -12.52
CA LEU A 96 3.99 4.97 -11.44
C LEU A 96 3.22 5.12 -10.12
N LEU A 97 1.97 5.62 -10.14
CA LEU A 97 1.17 5.77 -8.93
C LEU A 97 0.90 4.41 -8.23
N PRO A 98 0.39 3.37 -8.92
CA PRO A 98 0.23 2.07 -8.29
C PRO A 98 1.57 1.42 -7.89
N TRP A 99 2.66 1.68 -8.63
CA TRP A 99 3.99 1.26 -8.21
C TRP A 99 4.41 1.90 -6.89
N VAL A 100 4.19 3.21 -6.70
CA VAL A 100 4.51 3.91 -5.44
C VAL A 100 3.75 3.26 -4.28
N TRP A 101 2.46 2.95 -4.45
CA TRP A 101 1.69 2.22 -3.46
C TRP A 101 2.31 0.85 -3.15
N PHE A 102 2.61 0.05 -4.18
CA PHE A 102 3.22 -1.26 -4.06
C PHE A 102 4.56 -1.19 -3.31
N ASN A 103 5.47 -0.35 -3.78
CA ASN A 103 6.81 -0.20 -3.21
C ASN A 103 6.78 0.27 -1.75
N ALA A 104 5.93 1.24 -1.43
CA ALA A 104 5.79 1.74 -0.06
C ALA A 104 5.20 0.69 0.89
N ALA A 105 4.17 -0.05 0.44
CA ALA A 105 3.57 -1.10 1.26
C ALA A 105 4.56 -2.25 1.53
N VAL A 106 5.25 -2.75 0.49
CA VAL A 106 6.22 -3.84 0.64
C VAL A 106 7.41 -3.43 1.51
N SER A 107 7.89 -2.18 1.38
CA SER A 107 8.94 -1.65 2.24
C SER A 107 8.50 -1.57 3.70
N ASP A 108 7.26 -1.14 3.99
CA ASP A 108 6.73 -1.04 5.35
C ASP A 108 6.44 -2.43 5.96
N PHE A 109 6.15 -3.48 5.15
CA PHE A 109 5.96 -4.85 5.65
C PHE A 109 7.19 -5.39 6.36
N THR A 110 8.39 -5.03 5.91
CA THR A 110 9.65 -5.51 6.51
C THR A 110 9.79 -5.11 7.98
N ARG A 111 9.08 -4.08 8.41
CA ARG A 111 9.11 -3.54 9.78
C ARG A 111 7.75 -3.60 10.49
N ALA A 112 6.76 -4.25 9.90
CA ALA A 112 5.36 -4.21 10.35
C ALA A 112 5.18 -4.62 11.82
N PHE A 113 5.92 -5.61 12.29
CA PHE A 113 5.86 -6.11 13.66
C PHE A 113 6.86 -5.41 14.59
N ASN A 114 8.09 -5.18 14.12
CA ASN A 114 9.17 -4.62 14.95
C ASN A 114 8.86 -3.19 15.40
N LYS A 115 8.24 -2.38 14.53
CA LYS A 115 7.89 -0.99 14.83
C LYS A 115 6.93 -0.85 16.01
N ASP A 116 5.99 -1.78 16.18
CA ASP A 116 4.95 -1.74 17.19
C ASP A 116 4.98 -2.99 18.11
N ALA A 117 6.16 -3.59 18.35
CA ALA A 117 6.33 -4.86 19.06
C ALA A 117 5.59 -4.91 20.42
N ARG A 118 5.62 -3.82 21.20
CA ARG A 118 4.90 -3.73 22.48
C ARG A 118 3.39 -3.89 22.30
N LEU A 119 2.81 -3.22 21.29
CA LEU A 119 1.38 -3.28 20.98
C LEU A 119 1.00 -4.67 20.46
N VAL A 120 1.84 -5.27 19.61
CA VAL A 120 1.63 -6.63 19.08
C VAL A 120 1.54 -7.66 20.22
N ARG A 121 2.39 -7.52 21.25
CA ARG A 121 2.41 -8.42 22.42
C ARG A 121 1.27 -8.16 23.40
N SER A 122 0.89 -6.90 23.62
CA SER A 122 -0.04 -6.51 24.69
C SER A 122 -1.51 -6.56 24.27
N THR A 123 -1.82 -6.68 22.97
CA THR A 123 -3.20 -6.62 22.47
C THR A 123 -3.72 -7.98 22.02
N ALA A 124 -5.00 -8.25 22.29
CA ALA A 124 -5.71 -9.43 21.81
C ALA A 124 -6.28 -9.26 20.39
N ILE A 125 -5.70 -8.35 19.59
CA ILE A 125 -6.12 -8.08 18.21
C ILE A 125 -5.46 -9.12 17.27
N PRO A 126 -6.17 -9.65 16.25
CA PRO A 126 -5.58 -10.56 15.26
C PRO A 126 -4.34 -9.94 14.60
N ARG A 127 -3.22 -10.68 14.58
CA ARG A 127 -1.91 -10.16 14.12
C ARG A 127 -1.89 -9.77 12.65
N SER A 128 -2.74 -10.35 11.83
CA SER A 128 -2.90 -9.95 10.42
C SER A 128 -3.25 -8.47 10.24
N ILE A 129 -3.80 -7.83 11.28
CA ILE A 129 -4.15 -6.41 11.24
C ILE A 129 -2.92 -5.52 11.03
N TRP A 130 -1.74 -5.95 11.53
CA TRP A 130 -0.48 -5.20 11.40
C TRP A 130 0.01 -5.13 9.95
N VAL A 131 -0.34 -6.12 9.14
CA VAL A 131 -0.11 -6.11 7.69
C VAL A 131 -1.22 -5.32 6.97
N ASN A 132 -2.48 -5.64 7.26
CA ASN A 132 -3.61 -5.08 6.54
C ASN A 132 -3.75 -3.55 6.72
N ARG A 133 -3.35 -3.01 7.89
CA ARG A 133 -3.34 -1.56 8.11
C ARG A 133 -2.34 -0.83 7.20
N ILE A 134 -1.20 -1.48 6.87
CA ILE A 134 -0.21 -0.91 5.94
C ILE A 134 -0.81 -0.86 4.54
N VAL A 135 -1.43 -1.95 4.07
CA VAL A 135 -2.09 -1.98 2.76
C VAL A 135 -3.17 -0.90 2.68
N LEU A 136 -3.99 -0.77 3.71
CA LEU A 136 -5.08 0.22 3.74
C LEU A 136 -4.55 1.65 3.81
N SER A 137 -3.59 1.95 4.70
CA SER A 137 -3.05 3.31 4.83
C SER A 137 -2.34 3.76 3.55
N LYS A 138 -1.56 2.86 2.93
CA LYS A 138 -0.89 3.14 1.65
C LYS A 138 -1.87 3.22 0.48
N GLY A 139 -2.94 2.40 0.49
CA GLY A 139 -4.02 2.49 -0.47
C GLY A 139 -4.77 3.84 -0.39
N ILE A 140 -4.98 4.37 0.81
CA ILE A 140 -5.55 5.70 1.00
C ILE A 140 -4.60 6.79 0.45
N GLU A 141 -3.28 6.70 0.69
CA GLU A 141 -2.29 7.61 0.10
C GLU A 141 -2.33 7.54 -1.45
N PHE A 142 -2.45 6.33 -2.02
CA PHE A 142 -2.64 6.15 -3.45
C PHE A 142 -3.93 6.82 -3.95
N LEU A 143 -5.06 6.68 -3.25
CA LEU A 143 -6.30 7.36 -3.64
C LEU A 143 -6.16 8.89 -3.59
N PHE A 144 -5.42 9.44 -2.63
CA PHE A 144 -5.12 10.87 -2.59
C PHE A 144 -4.20 11.34 -3.72
N SER A 145 -3.45 10.44 -4.36
CA SER A 145 -2.62 10.78 -5.53
C SER A 145 -3.41 10.75 -6.85
N LEU A 146 -4.60 10.16 -6.90
CA LEU A 146 -5.41 10.08 -8.15
C LEU A 146 -5.80 11.44 -8.74
N PRO A 147 -6.01 12.52 -7.99
CA PRO A 147 -6.20 13.85 -8.58
C PRO A 147 -5.06 14.29 -9.50
N VAL A 148 -3.81 13.83 -9.23
CA VAL A 148 -2.67 14.06 -10.13
C VAL A 148 -2.89 13.37 -11.48
N LEU A 149 -3.32 12.11 -11.46
CA LEU A 149 -3.64 11.36 -12.68
C LEU A 149 -4.73 12.08 -13.49
N VAL A 150 -5.80 12.52 -12.82
CA VAL A 150 -6.92 13.24 -13.47
C VAL A 150 -6.43 14.56 -14.06
N ALA A 151 -5.62 15.33 -13.32
CA ALA A 151 -5.07 16.59 -13.81
C ALA A 151 -4.22 16.38 -15.07
N PHE A 152 -3.32 15.41 -15.07
CA PHE A 152 -2.50 15.10 -16.25
C PHE A 152 -3.31 14.51 -17.41
N ALA A 153 -4.34 13.72 -17.15
CA ALA A 153 -5.24 13.23 -18.19
C ALA A 153 -5.93 14.40 -18.93
N ILE A 154 -6.37 15.43 -18.20
CA ILE A 154 -6.99 16.61 -18.77
C ILE A 154 -5.95 17.47 -19.51
N LEU A 155 -4.81 17.78 -18.87
CA LEU A 155 -3.78 18.67 -19.42
C LEU A 155 -3.09 18.08 -20.67
N ALA A 156 -2.90 16.77 -20.69
CA ALA A 156 -2.28 16.08 -21.81
C ALA A 156 -3.27 15.70 -22.94
N GLY A 157 -4.55 16.01 -22.78
CA GLY A 157 -5.57 15.66 -23.78
C GLY A 157 -5.82 14.15 -23.87
N GLY A 158 -5.66 13.43 -22.78
CA GLY A 158 -5.85 11.97 -22.73
C GLY A 158 -7.30 11.58 -23.05
N THR A 159 -7.45 10.59 -23.91
CA THR A 159 -8.78 10.03 -24.24
C THR A 159 -9.17 8.97 -23.22
N VAL A 160 -10.40 9.02 -22.75
CA VAL A 160 -10.92 8.04 -21.79
C VAL A 160 -11.72 6.98 -22.54
N SER A 161 -11.37 5.71 -22.30
CA SER A 161 -12.07 4.56 -22.87
C SER A 161 -12.90 3.81 -21.79
N TRP A 162 -13.75 2.90 -22.25
CA TRP A 162 -14.49 2.00 -21.36
C TRP A 162 -13.59 1.12 -20.48
N GLY A 163 -12.32 0.95 -20.87
CA GLY A 163 -11.30 0.28 -20.04
C GLY A 163 -11.11 0.90 -18.66
N LEU A 164 -11.50 2.17 -18.45
CA LEU A 164 -11.45 2.80 -17.13
C LEU A 164 -12.33 2.09 -16.09
N LEU A 165 -13.36 1.37 -16.50
CA LEU A 165 -14.19 0.53 -15.62
C LEU A 165 -13.40 -0.63 -15.00
N LEU A 166 -12.25 -1.00 -15.56
CA LEU A 166 -11.35 -2.02 -15.01
C LEU A 166 -10.42 -1.49 -13.91
N PHE A 167 -10.37 -0.16 -13.72
CA PHE A 167 -9.56 0.45 -12.67
C PHE A 167 -9.88 -0.08 -11.26
N PRO A 168 -11.14 -0.22 -10.82
CA PRO A 168 -11.47 -0.85 -9.54
C PRO A 168 -10.99 -2.31 -9.44
N VAL A 169 -11.02 -3.05 -10.56
CA VAL A 169 -10.50 -4.44 -10.61
C VAL A 169 -8.99 -4.44 -10.39
N ALA A 170 -8.26 -3.50 -11.01
CA ALA A 170 -6.81 -3.33 -10.78
C ALA A 170 -6.51 -3.06 -9.30
N VAL A 171 -7.25 -2.14 -8.66
CA VAL A 171 -7.13 -1.83 -7.22
C VAL A 171 -7.38 -3.06 -6.36
N LEU A 172 -8.42 -3.84 -6.69
CA LEU A 172 -8.74 -5.07 -5.97
C LEU A 172 -7.62 -6.12 -6.09
N LEU A 173 -7.15 -6.41 -7.31
CA LEU A 173 -6.07 -7.37 -7.55
C LEU A 173 -4.78 -6.95 -6.86
N GLN A 174 -4.41 -5.67 -6.96
CA GLN A 174 -3.24 -5.14 -6.25
C GLN A 174 -3.38 -5.24 -4.74
N THR A 175 -4.56 -4.97 -4.19
CA THR A 175 -4.84 -5.13 -2.75
C THR A 175 -4.68 -6.59 -2.33
N MET A 176 -5.24 -7.54 -3.10
CA MET A 176 -5.11 -8.97 -2.83
C MET A 176 -3.65 -9.41 -2.88
N PHE A 177 -2.90 -8.97 -3.89
CA PHE A 177 -1.49 -9.27 -4.04
C PHE A 177 -0.66 -8.71 -2.88
N LEU A 178 -0.89 -7.44 -2.48
CA LEU A 178 -0.21 -6.79 -1.35
C LEU A 178 -0.53 -7.46 -0.02
N VAL A 179 -1.80 -7.79 0.25
CA VAL A 179 -2.18 -8.51 1.47
C VAL A 179 -1.46 -9.85 1.55
N GLY A 180 -1.50 -10.64 0.48
CA GLY A 180 -0.83 -11.94 0.43
C GLY A 180 0.67 -11.83 0.63
N LEU A 181 1.32 -10.92 -0.11
CA LEU A 181 2.76 -10.68 -0.01
C LEU A 181 3.16 -10.18 1.38
N GLY A 182 2.39 -9.26 1.95
CA GLY A 182 2.64 -8.73 3.29
C GLY A 182 2.51 -9.79 4.38
N LEU A 183 1.55 -10.71 4.26
CA LEU A 183 1.40 -11.85 5.18
C LEU A 183 2.54 -12.87 5.08
N ILE A 184 3.32 -12.86 3.99
CA ILE A 184 4.55 -13.65 3.83
C ILE A 184 5.76 -12.87 4.36
N VAL A 185 5.97 -11.66 3.86
CA VAL A 185 7.18 -10.86 4.10
C VAL A 185 7.29 -10.43 5.56
N ALA A 186 6.20 -9.94 6.15
CA ALA A 186 6.25 -9.39 7.50
C ALA A 186 6.70 -10.41 8.57
N PRO A 187 6.15 -11.62 8.66
CA PRO A 187 6.62 -12.61 9.62
C PRO A 187 8.03 -13.11 9.31
N LEU A 188 8.40 -13.26 8.04
CA LEU A 188 9.74 -13.70 7.65
C LEU A 188 10.83 -12.70 8.05
N CYS A 189 10.55 -11.39 7.96
CA CYS A 189 11.49 -10.35 8.37
C CYS A 189 11.69 -10.27 9.89
N VAL A 190 10.75 -10.79 10.69
CA VAL A 190 10.96 -10.94 12.15
C VAL A 190 11.96 -12.07 12.43
N ILE A 191 11.85 -13.18 11.69
CA ILE A 191 12.71 -14.37 11.86
C ILE A 191 14.09 -14.13 11.24
N TRP A 192 14.14 -13.48 10.08
CA TRP A 192 15.37 -13.25 9.31
C TRP A 192 15.56 -11.76 9.02
N GLY A 193 16.36 -11.07 9.83
CA GLY A 193 16.56 -9.61 9.72
C GLY A 193 17.16 -9.13 8.38
N ASP A 194 17.92 -9.97 7.68
CA ASP A 194 18.53 -9.63 6.39
C ASP A 194 17.49 -9.48 5.25
N LEU A 195 16.29 -10.04 5.42
CA LEU A 195 15.23 -9.90 4.42
C LEU A 195 14.82 -8.46 4.18
N GLU A 196 14.98 -7.56 5.15
CA GLU A 196 14.73 -6.13 4.93
C GLU A 196 15.64 -5.54 3.85
N ARG A 197 16.94 -5.89 3.87
CA ARG A 197 17.89 -5.44 2.85
C ARG A 197 17.61 -6.09 1.50
N THR A 198 17.36 -7.39 1.50
CA THR A 198 17.04 -8.17 0.32
C THR A 198 15.77 -7.63 -0.36
N THR A 199 14.72 -7.34 0.40
CA THR A 199 13.48 -6.75 -0.12
C THR A 199 13.73 -5.42 -0.81
N ARG A 200 14.56 -4.54 -0.25
CA ARG A 200 14.91 -3.26 -0.90
C ARG A 200 15.64 -3.45 -2.23
N LEU A 201 16.54 -4.43 -2.32
CA LEU A 201 17.23 -4.75 -3.58
C LEU A 201 16.27 -5.32 -4.63
N ILE A 202 15.39 -6.24 -4.21
CA ILE A 202 14.36 -6.82 -5.08
C ILE A 202 13.43 -5.72 -5.62
N LEU A 203 12.98 -4.80 -4.78
CA LEU A 203 12.11 -3.70 -5.21
C LEU A 203 12.77 -2.80 -6.25
N ARG A 204 14.08 -2.51 -6.12
CA ARG A 204 14.82 -1.75 -7.13
C ARG A 204 14.90 -2.49 -8.46
N ALA A 205 15.23 -3.79 -8.42
CA ALA A 205 15.29 -4.60 -9.62
C ALA A 205 13.91 -4.73 -10.27
N LEU A 206 12.86 -4.94 -9.46
CA LEU A 206 11.50 -5.11 -9.92
C LEU A 206 10.93 -3.85 -10.59
N PHE A 207 11.35 -2.64 -10.15
CA PHE A 207 10.98 -1.38 -10.80
C PHE A 207 11.36 -1.37 -12.29
N TYR A 208 12.58 -1.78 -12.59
CA TYR A 208 13.08 -1.84 -13.97
C TYR A 208 12.60 -3.08 -14.72
N ALA A 209 12.31 -4.17 -14.03
CA ALA A 209 11.78 -5.38 -14.63
C ALA A 209 10.26 -5.32 -14.90
N THR A 210 9.58 -4.31 -14.37
CA THR A 210 8.14 -4.11 -14.60
C THR A 210 7.95 -3.00 -15.62
N PRO A 211 7.04 -3.12 -16.60
CA PRO A 211 6.81 -2.12 -17.64
C PRO A 211 6.11 -0.88 -17.05
N ILE A 212 6.88 -0.06 -16.30
CA ILE A 212 6.43 1.20 -15.70
C ILE A 212 6.76 2.38 -16.61
N ILE A 213 8.05 2.48 -16.99
CA ILE A 213 8.60 3.58 -17.78
C ILE A 213 8.65 3.28 -19.28
N TYR A 214 8.27 2.08 -19.69
CA TYR A 214 8.21 1.60 -21.06
C TYR A 214 6.97 0.72 -21.26
N GLY A 215 6.60 0.48 -22.51
CA GLY A 215 5.55 -0.47 -22.87
C GLY A 215 6.13 -1.89 -23.06
N VAL A 216 5.27 -2.91 -22.99
CA VAL A 216 5.67 -4.29 -23.29
C VAL A 216 6.15 -4.38 -24.74
N SER A 217 5.55 -3.62 -25.67
CA SER A 217 5.91 -3.52 -27.08
C SER A 217 7.31 -2.95 -27.33
N ASP A 218 7.88 -2.23 -26.36
CA ASP A 218 9.22 -1.64 -26.48
C ASP A 218 10.33 -2.66 -26.16
N LEU A 219 9.97 -3.82 -25.63
CA LEU A 219 10.91 -4.86 -25.25
C LEU A 219 11.26 -5.74 -26.46
N PRO A 220 12.56 -6.01 -26.68
CA PRO A 220 12.97 -6.98 -27.70
C PRO A 220 12.63 -8.42 -27.26
N ALA A 221 12.33 -9.29 -28.22
CA ALA A 221 12.17 -10.72 -27.94
C ALA A 221 13.48 -11.30 -27.34
N PRO A 222 13.40 -12.20 -26.34
CA PRO A 222 12.20 -12.81 -25.73
C PRO A 222 11.67 -12.06 -24.49
N PHE A 223 12.16 -10.85 -24.17
CA PHE A 223 11.83 -10.14 -22.95
C PHE A 223 10.38 -9.65 -22.90
N ASP A 224 9.76 -9.40 -24.04
CA ASP A 224 8.32 -9.12 -24.16
C ASP A 224 7.48 -10.27 -23.59
N ALA A 225 7.75 -11.51 -24.04
CA ALA A 225 7.07 -12.70 -23.52
C ALA A 225 7.36 -12.96 -22.04
N ILE A 226 8.61 -12.72 -21.58
CA ILE A 226 8.98 -12.89 -20.17
C ILE A 226 8.26 -11.89 -19.30
N SER A 227 8.08 -10.64 -19.74
CA SER A 227 7.41 -9.60 -19.00
C SER A 227 5.94 -9.93 -18.71
N ALA A 228 5.28 -10.71 -19.56
CA ALA A 228 3.91 -11.16 -19.37
C ALA A 228 3.74 -12.04 -18.14
N PHE A 229 4.78 -12.72 -17.67
CA PHE A 229 4.76 -13.52 -16.44
C PHE A 229 5.00 -12.69 -15.17
N ASN A 230 5.29 -11.39 -15.29
CA ASN A 230 5.37 -10.50 -14.16
C ASN A 230 3.94 -10.11 -13.71
N PRO A 231 3.48 -10.48 -12.48
CA PRO A 231 2.12 -10.20 -12.04
C PRO A 231 1.80 -8.70 -12.00
N LEU A 232 2.81 -7.85 -11.72
CA LEU A 232 2.63 -6.41 -11.73
C LEU A 232 2.39 -5.85 -13.13
N ALA A 233 2.97 -6.46 -14.18
CA ALA A 233 2.71 -6.06 -15.56
C ALA A 233 1.21 -6.16 -15.87
N GLY A 234 0.58 -7.29 -15.55
CA GLY A 234 -0.86 -7.48 -15.76
C GLY A 234 -1.74 -6.55 -14.93
N ILE A 235 -1.37 -6.32 -13.66
CA ILE A 235 -2.09 -5.36 -12.80
C ILE A 235 -1.97 -3.93 -13.38
N PHE A 236 -0.78 -3.54 -13.85
CA PHE A 236 -0.57 -2.18 -14.39
C PHE A 236 -1.21 -1.98 -15.77
N THR A 237 -1.32 -3.05 -16.56
CA THR A 237 -2.15 -3.04 -17.78
C THR A 237 -3.58 -2.61 -17.47
N LEU A 238 -4.20 -3.13 -16.41
CA LEU A 238 -5.56 -2.77 -16.01
C LEU A 238 -5.70 -1.29 -15.58
N TYR A 239 -4.65 -0.70 -15.01
CA TYR A 239 -4.63 0.75 -14.72
C TYR A 239 -4.49 1.61 -15.98
N ARG A 240 -3.78 1.09 -17.00
CA ARG A 240 -3.49 1.81 -18.25
C ARG A 240 -4.61 1.76 -19.27
N VAL A 241 -5.30 0.64 -19.38
CA VAL A 241 -6.25 0.37 -20.46
C VAL A 241 -7.39 1.39 -20.56
N GLY A 242 -7.67 2.10 -19.46
CA GLY A 242 -8.63 3.21 -19.46
C GLY A 242 -8.22 4.39 -20.33
N PHE A 243 -6.93 4.61 -20.50
CA PHE A 243 -6.34 5.69 -21.31
C PHE A 243 -5.65 5.17 -22.57
N PHE A 244 -5.13 3.95 -22.54
CA PHE A 244 -4.36 3.31 -23.58
C PHE A 244 -4.92 1.91 -23.89
N PRO A 245 -6.02 1.81 -24.64
CA PRO A 245 -6.66 0.50 -24.93
C PRO A 245 -5.76 -0.47 -25.71
N ALA A 246 -4.80 0.05 -26.51
CA ALA A 246 -3.84 -0.75 -27.27
C ALA A 246 -2.84 -1.52 -26.37
N GLN A 247 -2.68 -1.10 -25.11
CA GLN A 247 -1.84 -1.78 -24.11
C GLN A 247 -2.48 -3.03 -23.50
N TRP A 248 -3.66 -3.46 -23.98
CA TRP A 248 -4.30 -4.66 -23.50
C TRP A 248 -3.49 -5.90 -23.83
N ASP A 249 -3.04 -6.62 -22.81
CA ASP A 249 -2.42 -7.93 -22.93
C ASP A 249 -3.14 -8.93 -22.03
N THR A 250 -3.88 -9.83 -22.66
CA THR A 250 -4.69 -10.85 -21.98
C THR A 250 -3.84 -11.79 -21.13
N LEU A 251 -2.66 -12.19 -21.62
CA LEU A 251 -1.78 -13.10 -20.89
C LEU A 251 -1.30 -12.47 -19.58
N SER A 252 -0.77 -11.26 -19.65
CA SER A 252 -0.31 -10.51 -18.47
C SER A 252 -1.46 -10.32 -17.45
N VAL A 253 -2.64 -9.93 -17.91
CA VAL A 253 -3.81 -9.71 -17.03
C VAL A 253 -4.22 -11.01 -16.33
N VAL A 254 -4.28 -12.12 -17.05
CA VAL A 254 -4.62 -13.44 -16.46
C VAL A 254 -3.54 -13.86 -15.46
N VAL A 255 -2.26 -13.72 -15.81
CA VAL A 255 -1.16 -14.02 -14.88
C VAL A 255 -1.24 -13.14 -13.64
N GLY A 256 -1.45 -11.83 -13.80
CA GLY A 256 -1.61 -10.90 -12.69
C GLY A 256 -2.76 -11.29 -11.74
N ALA A 257 -3.91 -11.66 -12.32
CA ALA A 257 -5.07 -12.09 -11.54
C ALA A 257 -4.82 -13.42 -10.80
N VAL A 258 -4.35 -14.45 -11.51
CA VAL A 258 -4.06 -15.77 -10.93
C VAL A 258 -3.00 -15.66 -9.83
N VAL A 259 -1.89 -14.98 -10.09
CA VAL A 259 -0.81 -14.83 -9.11
C VAL A 259 -1.29 -14.02 -7.89
N SER A 260 -2.12 -12.99 -8.07
CA SER A 260 -2.69 -12.24 -6.93
C SER A 260 -3.50 -13.13 -6.00
N VAL A 261 -4.34 -14.00 -6.57
CA VAL A 261 -5.14 -14.97 -5.80
C VAL A 261 -4.24 -16.00 -5.13
N VAL A 262 -3.31 -16.60 -5.86
CA VAL A 262 -2.38 -17.61 -5.33
C VAL A 262 -1.54 -17.04 -4.20
N VAL A 263 -0.97 -15.86 -4.37
CA VAL A 263 -0.15 -15.19 -3.33
C VAL A 263 -0.98 -14.84 -2.11
N LEU A 264 -2.26 -14.46 -2.27
CA LEU A 264 -3.15 -14.25 -1.14
C LEU A 264 -3.36 -15.54 -0.33
N PHE A 265 -3.66 -16.65 -0.98
CA PHE A 265 -3.85 -17.95 -0.30
C PHE A 265 -2.57 -18.43 0.38
N LEU A 266 -1.44 -18.36 -0.32
CA LEU A 266 -0.13 -18.69 0.23
C LEU A 266 0.23 -17.79 1.43
N GLY A 267 -0.08 -16.50 1.34
CA GLY A 267 0.14 -15.55 2.42
C GLY A 267 -0.65 -15.90 3.68
N VAL A 268 -1.94 -16.18 3.53
CA VAL A 268 -2.79 -16.60 4.65
C VAL A 268 -2.30 -17.90 5.25
N TRP A 269 -1.92 -18.87 4.42
CA TRP A 269 -1.39 -20.15 4.88
C TRP A 269 -0.06 -20.01 5.63
N THR A 270 0.90 -19.30 5.06
CA THR A 270 2.22 -19.02 5.66
C THR A 270 2.06 -18.30 6.98
N PHE A 271 1.22 -17.26 7.00
CA PHE A 271 0.98 -16.46 8.20
C PHE A 271 0.45 -17.31 9.36
N LYS A 272 -0.57 -18.15 9.11
CA LYS A 272 -1.11 -19.06 10.13
C LYS A 272 -0.05 -20.02 10.69
N ARG A 273 0.93 -20.41 9.88
CA ARG A 273 2.05 -21.27 10.32
C ARG A 273 3.06 -20.52 11.16
N LEU A 274 3.39 -19.28 10.79
CA LEU A 274 4.46 -18.49 11.38
C LEU A 274 4.01 -17.58 12.54
N GLU A 275 2.71 -17.33 12.72
CA GLU A 275 2.18 -16.41 13.73
C GLU A 275 2.72 -16.71 15.15
N ARG A 276 2.83 -17.99 15.51
CA ARG A 276 3.36 -18.41 16.83
C ARG A 276 4.86 -18.15 16.94
N SER A 277 5.62 -18.33 15.88
CA SER A 277 7.07 -18.07 15.84
C SER A 277 7.36 -16.59 15.95
N VAL A 278 6.60 -15.75 15.26
CA VAL A 278 6.69 -14.28 15.35
C VAL A 278 6.55 -13.81 16.79
N LEU A 279 5.62 -14.38 17.56
CA LEU A 279 5.41 -13.98 18.97
C LEU A 279 6.55 -14.37 19.90
N LYS A 280 7.33 -15.38 19.54
CA LYS A 280 8.49 -15.81 20.33
C LYS A 280 9.72 -14.93 20.07
N GLU A 281 9.86 -14.44 18.85
CA GLU A 281 10.99 -13.63 18.40
C GLU A 281 10.82 -12.13 18.68
N LEU A 282 9.59 -11.65 18.84
CA LEU A 282 9.30 -10.26 19.21
C LEU A 282 9.54 -10.01 20.69
#